data_0ab65ef73c286c2f33afffad134c1341
#
_entry.id   0ab65ef73c286c2f33afffad134c1341
#
_cell.length_a   1.000
_cell.length_b   1.000
_cell.length_c   1.000
_cell.angle_alpha   90.00
_cell.angle_beta   90.00
_cell.angle_gamma   90.00
#
_symmetry.space_group_name_H-M   'P 1'
#
loop_
_entity.id
_entity.type
_entity.pdbx_description
1 polymer ?
#
loop_
_entity_poly.entity_id
_entity_poly.type
_entity_poly.pdbx_seq_one_letter_code
_entity_poly.pdbx_strand_id
1 'polypeptide(L)'
;MSSLSIFVKYIIVLIISMVPIVELRGAIPIAEGMGLNILLYYPIAIIGNMIPVPFIFLFARKILEWGKDKKVIGKFFTWCLEKGERGGRKLKKSAGEKGIFFALLLFVGIPLPGTGAWTGTLAASFLNLDFRTSVIAISLGVLLAGIIMSCGSKLVSILGWPGLLLIIAVVVAAVTVSILLKKRKSNK
;
A
#
# COMPACT_ATOMS: atom_id res chain seq x y z
N MET A 1 23.43 7.50 -15.54
CA MET A 1 23.25 6.49 -14.47
C MET A 1 24.22 5.29 -14.55
N SER A 2 25.07 5.24 -15.53
CA SER A 2 26.07 4.16 -15.75
C SER A 2 27.28 4.15 -14.78
N SER A 3 27.53 5.23 -14.05
CA SER A 3 28.69 5.38 -13.15
C SER A 3 28.43 5.01 -11.67
N LEU A 4 27.17 4.71 -11.29
CA LEU A 4 26.85 4.31 -9.91
C LEU A 4 27.25 2.85 -9.67
N SER A 5 27.92 2.59 -8.52
CA SER A 5 28.22 1.22 -8.14
C SER A 5 26.92 0.42 -7.95
N ILE A 6 26.94 -0.87 -8.23
CA ILE A 6 25.75 -1.73 -8.12
C ILE A 6 25.16 -1.71 -6.70
N PHE A 7 25.99 -1.60 -5.69
CA PHE A 7 25.59 -1.48 -4.29
C PHE A 7 24.76 -0.22 -4.03
N VAL A 8 25.18 0.93 -4.56
CA VAL A 8 24.44 2.19 -4.43
C VAL A 8 23.06 2.10 -5.09
N LYS A 9 22.95 1.41 -6.22
CA LYS A 9 21.64 1.19 -6.89
C LYS A 9 20.66 0.43 -5.99
N TYR A 10 21.11 -0.61 -5.28
CA TYR A 10 20.24 -1.35 -4.34
C TYR A 10 19.86 -0.50 -3.12
N ILE A 11 20.76 0.35 -2.61
CA ILE A 11 20.43 1.30 -1.54
C ILE A 11 19.38 2.30 -2.00
N ILE A 12 19.45 2.79 -3.23
CA ILE A 12 18.45 3.68 -3.82
C ILE A 12 17.09 3.00 -3.84
N VAL A 13 17.01 1.74 -4.27
CA VAL A 13 15.76 0.95 -4.26
C VAL A 13 15.20 0.82 -2.85
N LEU A 14 16.03 0.52 -1.86
CA LEU A 14 15.62 0.44 -0.45
C LEU A 14 15.02 1.77 0.03
N ILE A 15 15.74 2.88 -0.19
CA ILE A 15 15.30 4.22 0.27
C ILE A 15 14.01 4.64 -0.43
N ILE A 16 13.92 4.46 -1.76
CA ILE A 16 12.71 4.81 -2.52
C ILE A 16 11.50 4.01 -2.03
N SER A 17 11.70 2.72 -1.69
CA SER A 17 10.63 1.88 -1.15
C SER A 17 10.09 2.38 0.19
N MET A 18 10.90 3.09 0.98
CA MET A 18 10.49 3.66 2.26
C MET A 18 9.71 4.97 2.11
N VAL A 19 9.83 5.66 0.96
CA VAL A 19 9.21 6.97 0.75
C VAL A 19 7.68 6.84 0.63
N PRO A 20 6.90 7.64 1.40
CA PRO A 20 5.44 7.63 1.29
C PRO A 20 5.01 7.97 -0.14
N ILE A 21 3.89 7.40 -0.59
CA ILE A 21 3.31 7.56 -1.92
C ILE A 21 4.07 6.79 -3.02
N VAL A 22 5.41 6.84 -3.04
CA VAL A 22 6.25 6.14 -4.03
C VAL A 22 6.28 4.65 -3.72
N GLU A 23 6.71 4.29 -2.51
CA GLU A 23 6.73 2.93 -2.00
C GLU A 23 7.43 1.93 -2.95
N LEU A 24 7.17 0.63 -2.79
CA LEU A 24 7.68 -0.38 -3.72
C LEU A 24 7.17 -0.21 -5.15
N ARG A 25 6.05 0.49 -5.33
CA ARG A 25 5.43 0.74 -6.65
C ARG A 25 6.30 1.58 -7.57
N GLY A 26 7.01 2.56 -7.00
CA GLY A 26 8.01 3.32 -7.73
C GLY A 26 9.37 2.65 -7.72
N ALA A 27 9.74 2.01 -6.60
CA ALA A 27 11.06 1.37 -6.45
C ALA A 27 11.28 0.21 -7.44
N ILE A 28 10.25 -0.63 -7.68
CA ILE A 28 10.34 -1.78 -8.60
C ILE A 28 10.57 -1.34 -10.06
N PRO A 29 9.76 -0.44 -10.66
CA PRO A 29 10.04 0.05 -12.01
C PRO A 29 11.41 0.72 -12.15
N ILE A 30 11.85 1.46 -11.12
CA ILE A 30 13.16 2.10 -11.12
C ILE A 30 14.27 1.04 -11.08
N ALA A 31 14.13 0.00 -10.25
CA ALA A 31 15.10 -1.10 -10.19
C ALA A 31 15.23 -1.85 -11.53
N GLU A 32 14.08 -2.13 -12.18
CA GLU A 32 14.02 -2.75 -13.51
C GLU A 32 14.69 -1.85 -14.56
N GLY A 33 14.39 -0.55 -14.55
CA GLY A 33 15.02 0.45 -15.44
C GLY A 33 16.53 0.62 -15.21
N MET A 34 17.03 0.31 -14.00
CA MET A 34 18.46 0.25 -13.70
C MET A 34 19.12 -1.06 -14.12
N GLY A 35 18.37 -2.05 -14.65
CA GLY A 35 18.85 -3.37 -15.03
C GLY A 35 19.28 -4.24 -13.85
N LEU A 36 18.65 -4.07 -12.68
CA LEU A 36 18.99 -4.84 -11.48
C LEU A 36 18.36 -6.23 -11.51
N ASN A 37 19.01 -7.17 -10.80
CA ASN A 37 18.49 -8.54 -10.70
C ASN A 37 17.25 -8.58 -9.80
N ILE A 38 16.15 -9.12 -10.31
CA ILE A 38 14.88 -9.24 -9.60
C ILE A 38 14.98 -10.02 -8.29
N LEU A 39 15.80 -11.05 -8.23
CA LEU A 39 16.01 -11.87 -7.03
C LEU A 39 16.63 -11.07 -5.87
N LEU A 40 17.28 -9.94 -6.17
CA LEU A 40 17.88 -9.07 -5.18
C LEU A 40 17.03 -7.81 -4.92
N TYR A 41 16.59 -7.10 -5.97
CA TYR A 41 15.84 -5.87 -5.76
C TYR A 41 14.45 -6.10 -5.17
N TYR A 42 13.80 -7.23 -5.48
CA TYR A 42 12.45 -7.53 -4.98
C TYR A 42 12.40 -7.65 -3.44
N PRO A 43 13.22 -8.52 -2.79
CA PRO A 43 13.25 -8.56 -1.33
C PRO A 43 13.70 -7.24 -0.70
N ILE A 44 14.64 -6.52 -1.31
CA ILE A 44 15.10 -5.21 -0.83
C ILE A 44 13.95 -4.20 -0.85
N ALA A 45 13.17 -4.14 -1.93
CA ALA A 45 12.03 -3.26 -2.04
C ALA A 45 10.94 -3.59 -1.00
N ILE A 46 10.67 -4.88 -0.76
CA ILE A 46 9.73 -5.32 0.28
C ILE A 46 10.21 -4.90 1.67
N ILE A 47 11.47 -5.18 2.00
CA ILE A 47 12.04 -4.80 3.30
C ILE A 47 11.95 -3.28 3.48
N GLY A 48 12.37 -2.50 2.50
CA GLY A 48 12.29 -1.03 2.55
C GLY A 48 10.86 -0.54 2.78
N ASN A 49 9.89 -1.13 2.09
CA ASN A 49 8.49 -0.75 2.23
C ASN A 49 7.89 -1.15 3.60
N MET A 50 8.42 -2.20 4.22
CA MET A 50 7.95 -2.69 5.53
C MET A 50 8.60 -1.99 6.73
N ILE A 51 9.80 -1.39 6.58
CA ILE A 51 10.48 -0.68 7.67
C ILE A 51 9.59 0.40 8.32
N PRO A 52 8.91 1.30 7.57
CA PRO A 52 8.08 2.33 8.18
C PRO A 52 6.81 1.81 8.87
N VAL A 53 6.30 0.63 8.49
CA VAL A 53 5.00 0.10 8.93
C VAL A 53 4.85 0.05 10.45
N PRO A 54 5.76 -0.58 11.24
CA PRO A 54 5.62 -0.63 12.69
C PRO A 54 5.69 0.77 13.32
N PHE A 55 6.53 1.65 12.79
CA PHE A 55 6.64 3.02 13.28
C PHE A 55 5.34 3.79 13.05
N ILE A 56 4.81 3.76 11.82
CA ILE A 56 3.55 4.42 11.48
C ILE A 56 2.43 3.89 12.35
N PHE A 57 2.31 2.57 12.50
CA PHE A 57 1.25 1.97 13.29
C PHE A 57 1.26 2.43 14.76
N LEU A 58 2.44 2.43 15.38
CA LEU A 58 2.60 2.79 16.78
C LEU A 58 2.48 4.31 17.00
N PHE A 59 3.05 5.12 16.11
CA PHE A 59 3.09 6.57 16.29
C PHE A 59 1.82 7.27 15.82
N ALA A 60 1.13 6.78 14.77
CA ALA A 60 -0.07 7.43 14.26
C ALA A 60 -1.14 7.59 15.36
N ARG A 61 -1.42 6.53 16.12
CA ARG A 61 -2.36 6.59 17.21
C ARG A 61 -1.87 7.49 18.37
N LYS A 62 -0.61 7.39 18.75
CA LYS A 62 -0.02 8.24 19.79
C LYS A 62 -0.10 9.72 19.45
N ILE A 63 0.13 10.07 18.18
CA ILE A 63 0.00 11.46 17.70
C ILE A 63 -1.45 11.96 17.84
N LEU A 64 -2.43 11.12 17.48
CA LEU A 64 -3.84 11.47 17.66
C LEU A 64 -4.22 11.64 19.14
N GLU A 65 -3.77 10.73 19.99
CA GLU A 65 -4.01 10.78 21.43
C GLU A 65 -3.35 12.00 22.07
N TRP A 66 -2.13 12.33 21.68
CA TRP A 66 -1.44 13.54 22.12
C TRP A 66 -2.12 14.83 21.63
N GLY A 67 -2.62 14.80 20.38
CA GLY A 67 -3.27 15.96 19.77
C GLY A 67 -4.62 16.30 20.38
N LYS A 68 -5.37 15.32 20.94
CA LYS A 68 -6.69 15.55 21.55
C LYS A 68 -6.68 16.55 22.71
N ASP A 69 -5.55 16.63 23.43
CA ASP A 69 -5.40 17.49 24.60
C ASP A 69 -4.99 18.93 24.25
N LYS A 70 -4.84 19.25 22.95
CA LYS A 70 -4.46 20.59 22.49
C LYS A 70 -5.67 21.49 22.28
N LYS A 71 -5.58 22.74 22.80
CA LYS A 71 -6.71 23.73 22.79
C LYS A 71 -7.24 24.04 21.39
N VAL A 72 -6.36 24.07 20.35
CA VAL A 72 -6.75 24.49 18.98
C VAL A 72 -7.20 23.31 18.13
N ILE A 73 -6.47 22.20 18.18
CA ILE A 73 -6.65 21.04 17.29
C ILE A 73 -7.31 19.84 17.97
N GLY A 74 -7.52 19.90 19.30
CA GLY A 74 -8.02 18.77 20.09
C GLY A 74 -9.37 18.25 19.61
N LYS A 75 -10.30 19.13 19.25
CA LYS A 75 -11.62 18.72 18.71
C LYS A 75 -11.52 17.89 17.44
N PHE A 76 -10.59 18.25 16.54
CA PHE A 76 -10.35 17.51 15.30
C PHE A 76 -9.75 16.11 15.59
N PHE A 77 -8.75 16.05 16.47
CA PHE A 77 -8.11 14.77 16.82
C PHE A 77 -9.07 13.83 17.57
N THR A 78 -9.89 14.38 18.51
CA THR A 78 -10.93 13.62 19.20
C THR A 78 -11.96 13.08 18.21
N TRP A 79 -12.41 13.89 17.26
CA TRP A 79 -13.32 13.46 16.20
C TRP A 79 -12.70 12.33 15.35
N CYS A 80 -11.42 12.44 14.97
CA CYS A 80 -10.71 11.40 14.23
C CYS A 80 -10.66 10.08 15.01
N LEU A 81 -10.30 10.12 16.30
CA LEU A 81 -10.25 8.95 17.16
C LEU A 81 -11.62 8.28 17.28
N GLU A 82 -12.67 9.05 17.61
CA GLU A 82 -14.04 8.51 17.74
C GLU A 82 -14.56 7.91 16.43
N LYS A 83 -14.34 8.59 15.31
CA LYS A 83 -14.73 8.08 13.98
C LYS A 83 -13.97 6.81 13.64
N GLY A 84 -12.66 6.78 13.88
CA GLY A 84 -11.82 5.60 13.67
C GLY A 84 -12.30 4.42 14.52
N GLU A 85 -12.50 4.58 15.80
CA GLU A 85 -12.97 3.51 16.70
C GLU A 85 -14.37 3.01 16.34
N ARG A 86 -15.30 3.93 16.03
CA ARG A 86 -16.64 3.54 15.57
C ARG A 86 -16.57 2.76 14.25
N GLY A 87 -15.74 3.21 13.32
CA GLY A 87 -15.49 2.52 12.03
C GLY A 87 -14.90 1.14 12.25
N GLY A 88 -13.89 1.02 13.08
CA GLY A 88 -13.24 -0.25 13.43
C GLY A 88 -14.19 -1.25 14.09
N ARG A 89 -14.99 -0.79 15.09
CA ARG A 89 -16.02 -1.64 15.72
C ARG A 89 -17.08 -2.10 14.72
N LYS A 90 -17.56 -1.20 13.84
CA LYS A 90 -18.53 -1.54 12.81
C LYS A 90 -17.95 -2.57 11.82
N LEU A 91 -16.69 -2.37 11.43
CA LEU A 91 -16.00 -3.28 10.51
C LEU A 91 -15.79 -4.66 11.13
N LYS A 92 -15.36 -4.74 12.40
CA LYS A 92 -15.25 -6.00 13.14
C LYS A 92 -16.59 -6.74 13.23
N LYS A 93 -17.68 -6.00 13.48
CA LYS A 93 -19.01 -6.59 13.59
C LYS A 93 -19.56 -7.10 12.25
N SER A 94 -19.26 -6.40 11.13
CA SER A 94 -19.82 -6.76 9.82
C SER A 94 -18.97 -7.77 9.04
N ALA A 95 -17.65 -7.68 9.11
CA ALA A 95 -16.72 -8.49 8.33
C ALA A 95 -15.99 -9.56 9.15
N GLY A 96 -15.97 -9.44 10.46
CA GLY A 96 -15.14 -10.26 11.35
C GLY A 96 -13.65 -10.03 11.15
N GLU A 97 -12.82 -10.72 11.94
CA GLU A 97 -11.36 -10.54 11.86
C GLU A 97 -10.79 -11.03 10.52
N LYS A 98 -11.28 -12.16 10.01
CA LYS A 98 -10.87 -12.69 8.71
C LYS A 98 -11.21 -11.74 7.56
N GLY A 99 -12.41 -11.16 7.57
CA GLY A 99 -12.83 -10.21 6.55
C GLY A 99 -12.00 -8.94 6.55
N ILE A 100 -11.63 -8.42 7.73
CA ILE A 100 -10.72 -7.29 7.89
C ILE A 100 -9.33 -7.61 7.35
N PHE A 101 -8.80 -8.80 7.69
CA PHE A 101 -7.52 -9.26 7.21
C PHE A 101 -7.45 -9.25 5.67
N PHE A 102 -8.42 -9.89 5.00
CA PHE A 102 -8.47 -9.92 3.54
C PHE A 102 -8.71 -8.55 2.92
N ALA A 103 -9.57 -7.72 3.53
CA ALA A 103 -9.80 -6.35 3.06
C ALA A 103 -8.51 -5.52 3.10
N LEU A 104 -7.73 -5.61 4.19
CA LEU A 104 -6.48 -4.90 4.35
C LEU A 104 -5.40 -5.44 3.38
N LEU A 105 -5.31 -6.77 3.24
CA LEU A 105 -4.41 -7.43 2.31
C LEU A 105 -4.67 -6.97 0.87
N LEU A 106 -5.92 -7.00 0.42
CA LEU A 106 -6.30 -6.59 -0.93
C LEU A 106 -6.14 -5.08 -1.13
N PHE A 107 -6.46 -4.27 -0.12
CA PHE A 107 -6.26 -2.82 -0.16
C PHE A 107 -4.80 -2.45 -0.41
N VAL A 108 -3.87 -3.15 0.24
CA VAL A 108 -2.43 -2.93 0.04
C VAL A 108 -1.93 -3.65 -1.21
N GLY A 109 -2.44 -4.85 -1.49
CA GLY A 109 -1.96 -5.73 -2.55
C GLY A 109 -2.34 -5.27 -3.96
N ILE A 110 -3.48 -4.58 -4.11
CA ILE A 110 -3.88 -4.06 -5.42
C ILE A 110 -3.19 -2.71 -5.64
N PRO A 111 -2.31 -2.57 -6.66
CA PRO A 111 -1.50 -1.36 -6.84
C PRO A 111 -2.31 -0.20 -7.44
N LEU A 112 -3.23 0.37 -6.68
CA LEU A 112 -3.99 1.57 -7.04
C LEU A 112 -3.38 2.83 -6.39
N PRO A 113 -3.53 4.01 -7.00
CA PRO A 113 -3.11 5.26 -6.37
C PRO A 113 -3.77 5.45 -5.01
N GLY A 114 -3.00 5.79 -3.99
CA GLY A 114 -3.51 6.02 -2.63
C GLY A 114 -3.77 4.76 -1.80
N THR A 115 -3.56 3.56 -2.33
CA THR A 115 -3.49 2.32 -1.55
C THR A 115 -2.02 1.96 -1.29
N GLY A 116 -1.71 1.20 -0.28
CA GLY A 116 -0.32 0.79 -0.04
C GLY A 116 -0.02 0.56 1.43
N ALA A 117 1.25 0.27 1.75
CA ALA A 117 1.66 -0.04 3.10
C ALA A 117 1.47 1.15 4.05
N TRP A 118 1.81 2.37 3.63
CA TRP A 118 1.63 3.59 4.42
C TRP A 118 0.17 3.85 4.74
N THR A 119 -0.67 3.93 3.72
CA THR A 119 -2.11 4.22 3.87
C THR A 119 -2.86 3.08 4.55
N GLY A 120 -2.51 1.83 4.25
CA GLY A 120 -3.06 0.65 4.93
C GLY A 120 -2.72 0.64 6.41
N THR A 121 -1.48 1.00 6.77
CA THR A 121 -1.03 1.08 8.16
C THR A 121 -1.73 2.22 8.92
N LEU A 122 -1.83 3.40 8.32
CA LEU A 122 -2.58 4.52 8.89
C LEU A 122 -4.05 4.15 9.12
N ALA A 123 -4.70 3.55 8.11
CA ALA A 123 -6.08 3.11 8.23
C ALA A 123 -6.26 2.06 9.35
N ALA A 124 -5.37 1.06 9.43
CA ALA A 124 -5.40 0.05 10.48
C ALA A 124 -5.23 0.64 11.87
N SER A 125 -4.29 1.58 12.03
CA SER A 125 -4.04 2.29 13.29
C SER A 125 -5.25 3.16 13.69
N PHE A 126 -5.84 3.94 12.76
CA PHE A 126 -7.02 4.75 13.01
C PHE A 126 -8.26 3.92 13.39
N LEU A 127 -8.46 2.79 12.72
CA LEU A 127 -9.57 1.88 13.01
C LEU A 127 -9.35 1.05 14.27
N ASN A 128 -8.23 1.23 14.96
CA ASN A 128 -7.84 0.45 16.14
C ASN A 128 -7.89 -1.06 15.91
N LEU A 129 -7.31 -1.49 14.77
CA LEU A 129 -7.19 -2.89 14.45
C LEU A 129 -6.02 -3.53 15.22
N ASP A 130 -6.04 -4.85 15.31
CA ASP A 130 -4.94 -5.58 15.95
C ASP A 130 -3.63 -5.41 15.19
N PHE A 131 -2.54 -5.12 15.92
CA PHE A 131 -1.22 -4.87 15.34
C PHE A 131 -0.69 -6.06 14.54
N ARG A 132 -0.73 -7.25 15.15
CA ARG A 132 -0.17 -8.47 14.51
C ARG A 132 -0.92 -8.81 13.23
N THR A 133 -2.25 -8.86 13.32
CA THR A 133 -3.13 -9.14 12.18
C THR A 133 -2.93 -8.12 11.06
N SER A 134 -2.82 -6.84 11.41
CA SER A 134 -2.61 -5.77 10.44
C SER A 134 -1.25 -5.87 9.77
N VAL A 135 -0.17 -6.07 10.52
CA VAL A 135 1.19 -6.18 9.97
C VAL A 135 1.29 -7.38 9.03
N ILE A 136 0.73 -8.54 9.40
CA ILE A 136 0.75 -9.73 8.53
C ILE A 136 -0.05 -9.49 7.25
N ALA A 137 -1.26 -8.91 7.36
CA ALA A 137 -2.08 -8.59 6.19
C ALA A 137 -1.39 -7.59 5.25
N ILE A 138 -0.78 -6.54 5.81
CA ILE A 138 -0.02 -5.55 5.04
C ILE A 138 1.20 -6.19 4.38
N SER A 139 1.96 -7.03 5.10
CA SER A 139 3.13 -7.73 4.54
C SER A 139 2.75 -8.60 3.34
N LEU A 140 1.69 -9.40 3.46
CA LEU A 140 1.19 -10.22 2.37
C LEU A 140 0.65 -9.36 1.21
N GLY A 141 0.02 -8.23 1.53
CA GLY A 141 -0.40 -7.25 0.53
C GLY A 141 0.79 -6.65 -0.23
N VAL A 142 1.85 -6.27 0.49
CA VAL A 142 3.11 -5.76 -0.11
C VAL A 142 3.76 -6.81 -1.02
N LEU A 143 3.82 -8.07 -0.59
CA LEU A 143 4.30 -9.17 -1.43
C LEU A 143 3.47 -9.29 -2.72
N LEU A 144 2.15 -9.31 -2.60
CA LEU A 144 1.26 -9.38 -3.75
C LEU A 144 1.42 -8.18 -4.69
N ALA A 145 1.46 -6.97 -4.15
CA ALA A 145 1.70 -5.75 -4.93
C ALA A 145 3.04 -5.79 -5.65
N GLY A 146 4.09 -6.29 -4.97
CA GLY A 146 5.41 -6.45 -5.55
C GLY A 146 5.43 -7.42 -6.73
N ILE A 147 4.74 -8.56 -6.64
CA ILE A 147 4.60 -9.51 -7.76
C ILE A 147 3.92 -8.82 -8.95
N ILE A 148 2.78 -8.16 -8.71
CA ILE A 148 2.02 -7.47 -9.76
C ILE A 148 2.89 -6.39 -10.42
N MET A 149 3.59 -5.58 -9.63
CA MET A 149 4.46 -4.52 -10.14
C MET A 149 5.66 -5.07 -10.91
N SER A 150 6.28 -6.15 -10.44
CA SER A 150 7.41 -6.80 -11.14
C SER A 150 6.98 -7.39 -12.48
N CYS A 151 5.82 -8.08 -12.51
CA CYS A 151 5.26 -8.59 -13.76
C CYS A 151 4.94 -7.46 -14.74
N GLY A 152 4.30 -6.39 -14.26
CA GLY A 152 3.98 -5.22 -15.06
C GLY A 152 5.22 -4.50 -15.61
N SER A 153 6.22 -4.27 -14.76
CA SER A 153 7.48 -3.63 -15.16
C SER A 153 8.25 -4.46 -16.20
N LYS A 154 8.31 -5.77 -16.01
CA LYS A 154 8.91 -6.67 -17.00
C LYS A 154 8.17 -6.65 -18.32
N LEU A 155 6.85 -6.67 -18.30
CA LEU A 155 6.03 -6.59 -19.50
C LEU A 155 6.33 -5.31 -20.29
N VAL A 156 6.43 -4.17 -19.60
CA VAL A 156 6.82 -2.90 -20.22
C VAL A 156 8.26 -2.93 -20.73
N SER A 157 9.17 -3.54 -19.99
CA SER A 157 10.58 -3.67 -20.40
C SER A 157 10.76 -4.50 -21.67
N ILE A 158 9.96 -5.56 -21.85
CA ILE A 158 10.03 -6.46 -23.00
C ILE A 158 9.30 -5.91 -24.22
N LEU A 159 8.07 -5.42 -24.03
CA LEU A 159 7.21 -4.95 -25.13
C LEU A 159 7.37 -3.45 -25.43
N GLY A 160 8.06 -2.69 -24.57
CA GLY A 160 8.16 -1.25 -24.71
C GLY A 160 6.80 -0.54 -24.58
N TRP A 161 6.57 0.46 -25.42
CA TRP A 161 5.34 1.25 -25.44
C TRP A 161 4.04 0.43 -25.59
N PRO A 162 3.94 -0.61 -26.42
CA PRO A 162 2.77 -1.49 -26.49
C PRO A 162 2.45 -2.18 -25.16
N GLY A 163 3.45 -2.56 -24.36
CA GLY A 163 3.26 -3.17 -23.04
C GLY A 163 2.58 -2.22 -22.05
N LEU A 164 2.95 -0.94 -22.08
CA LEU A 164 2.31 0.09 -21.26
C LEU A 164 0.84 0.29 -21.66
N LEU A 165 0.54 0.35 -22.95
CA LEU A 165 -0.83 0.46 -23.44
C LEU A 165 -1.70 -0.73 -23.04
N LEU A 166 -1.15 -1.93 -23.07
CA LEU A 166 -1.84 -3.15 -22.65
C LEU A 166 -2.20 -3.10 -21.16
N ILE A 167 -1.28 -2.67 -20.30
CA ILE A 167 -1.55 -2.52 -18.86
C ILE A 167 -2.66 -1.48 -18.64
N ILE A 168 -2.59 -0.33 -19.30
CA ILE A 168 -3.62 0.72 -19.21
C ILE A 168 -4.97 0.17 -19.64
N ALA A 169 -5.03 -0.57 -20.77
CA ALA A 169 -6.27 -1.15 -21.29
C ALA A 169 -6.89 -2.15 -20.30
N VAL A 170 -6.08 -3.01 -19.67
CA VAL A 170 -6.53 -3.97 -18.66
C VAL A 170 -7.08 -3.25 -17.42
N VAL A 171 -6.38 -2.21 -16.94
CA VAL A 171 -6.84 -1.43 -15.77
C VAL A 171 -8.16 -0.71 -16.08
N VAL A 172 -8.26 -0.07 -17.25
CA VAL A 172 -9.50 0.60 -17.68
C VAL A 172 -10.65 -0.39 -17.81
N ALA A 173 -10.42 -1.55 -18.42
CA ALA A 173 -11.43 -2.59 -18.53
C ALA A 173 -11.89 -3.09 -17.15
N ALA A 174 -10.97 -3.35 -16.22
CA ALA A 174 -11.29 -3.79 -14.86
C ALA A 174 -12.12 -2.75 -14.09
N VAL A 175 -11.76 -1.47 -14.19
CA VAL A 175 -12.49 -0.35 -13.57
C VAL A 175 -13.89 -0.23 -14.18
N THR A 176 -14.01 -0.30 -15.50
CA THR A 176 -15.30 -0.20 -16.21
C THR A 176 -16.23 -1.35 -15.81
N VAL A 177 -15.73 -2.58 -15.80
CA VAL A 177 -16.49 -3.75 -15.35
C VAL A 177 -16.94 -3.59 -13.89
N SER A 178 -16.07 -3.12 -13.01
CA SER A 178 -16.40 -2.87 -11.60
C SER A 178 -17.54 -1.84 -11.44
N ILE A 179 -17.50 -0.77 -12.21
CA ILE A 179 -18.53 0.27 -12.21
C ILE A 179 -19.87 -0.29 -12.73
N LEU A 180 -19.83 -1.05 -13.83
CA LEU A 180 -21.04 -1.66 -14.41
C LEU A 180 -21.70 -2.67 -13.46
N LEU A 181 -20.90 -3.51 -12.80
CA LEU A 181 -21.40 -4.46 -11.81
C LEU A 181 -22.02 -3.77 -10.60
N LYS A 182 -21.42 -2.66 -10.13
CA LYS A 182 -21.95 -1.83 -9.04
C LYS A 182 -23.29 -1.21 -9.42
N LYS A 183 -23.41 -0.67 -10.64
CA LYS A 183 -24.65 -0.07 -11.17
C LYS A 183 -25.78 -1.10 -11.29
N ARG A 184 -25.44 -2.33 -11.73
CA ARG A 184 -26.42 -3.44 -11.84
C ARG A 184 -26.94 -3.90 -10.48
N LYS A 185 -26.11 -3.77 -9.41
CA LYS A 185 -26.48 -4.14 -8.04
C LYS A 185 -27.32 -3.06 -7.33
N SER A 186 -27.23 -1.80 -7.80
CA SER A 186 -28.01 -0.67 -7.28
C SER A 186 -29.41 -0.55 -7.91
N ASN A 187 -29.64 -1.22 -9.07
CA ASN A 187 -30.91 -1.22 -9.79
C ASN A 187 -31.75 -2.47 -9.54
N LYS A 188 -31.33 -3.34 -8.61
CA LYS A 188 -32.09 -4.45 -8.04
C LYS A 188 -32.42 -4.16 -6.58
#